data_35f759c6a7ed7fec86f5ed44bfd513c8
#
_entry.id   35f759c6a7ed7fec86f5ed44bfd513c8
#
_cell.length_a   1.000
_cell.length_b   1.000
_cell.length_c   1.000
_cell.angle_alpha   90.00
_cell.angle_beta   90.00
_cell.angle_gamma   90.00
#
_symmetry.space_group_name_H-M   'P 1'
#
loop_
_entity.id
_entity.type
_entity.pdbx_description
1 polymer ?
#
loop_
_entity_poly.entity_id
_entity_poly.type
_entity_poly.pdbx_seq_one_letter_code
_entity_poly.pdbx_strand_id
1 'polypeptide(L)'
;GLGHLVHMPSHIDAWVGQWKEAIDCNIAAVEADDRYVEITGNESQFYKFYRMHNHHFVVWCAMFDGQYETALKYARKAVETLPAGDENGGAQFMLAGIIPMGAIFLESYVTMPWHVMIRFGKWDEILAEEMYTDGDVFPATIATQHYARGVAYASKGMVPEAEAEQELFKAALENPALAGRMMHNNFMYQDPSEGPSILNVNAAILEGEIEYRRQFLAKENGEDHDFTAAFDELRRGVDLSLNLAYNEPWGQMQPVRHILGALLLEQGHVE
;
A
#
# COMPACT_ATOMS: atom_id res chain seq x y z
N GLY A 1 23.21 -18.19 -5.57
CA GLY A 1 22.41 -18.61 -4.41
C GLY A 1 20.95 -18.29 -4.65
N LEU A 2 20.05 -18.87 -3.86
CA LEU A 2 18.64 -18.51 -3.90
C LEU A 2 18.47 -17.12 -3.27
N GLY A 3 17.80 -16.21 -3.95
CA GLY A 3 17.56 -14.84 -3.47
C GLY A 3 16.92 -14.81 -2.08
N HIS A 4 15.96 -15.73 -1.81
CA HIS A 4 15.35 -15.86 -0.50
C HIS A 4 16.36 -16.11 0.65
N LEU A 5 17.39 -16.90 0.44
CA LEU A 5 18.43 -17.11 1.46
C LEU A 5 19.32 -15.88 1.67
N VAL A 6 19.51 -15.08 0.62
CA VAL A 6 20.24 -13.80 0.71
C VAL A 6 19.39 -12.78 1.49
N HIS A 7 18.08 -12.78 1.27
CA HIS A 7 17.13 -11.88 1.92
C HIS A 7 16.97 -12.14 3.43
N MET A 8 17.03 -13.39 3.91
CA MET A 8 16.65 -13.77 5.27
C MET A 8 17.29 -12.95 6.41
N PRO A 9 18.56 -12.51 6.36
CA PRO A 9 19.13 -11.67 7.43
C PRO A 9 18.40 -10.33 7.60
N SER A 10 17.81 -9.80 6.55
CA SER A 10 17.15 -8.48 6.57
C SER A 10 15.94 -8.41 7.49
N HIS A 11 15.34 -9.54 7.87
CA HIS A 11 14.31 -9.58 8.91
C HIS A 11 14.85 -9.05 10.25
N ILE A 12 16.08 -9.48 10.61
CA ILE A 12 16.72 -9.02 11.85
C ILE A 12 17.12 -7.55 11.73
N ASP A 13 17.67 -7.16 10.57
CA ASP A 13 18.09 -5.78 10.31
C ASP A 13 16.88 -4.83 10.43
N ALA A 14 15.74 -5.18 9.86
CA ALA A 14 14.50 -4.40 9.97
C ALA A 14 13.98 -4.31 11.41
N TRP A 15 14.08 -5.40 12.18
CA TRP A 15 13.66 -5.42 13.60
C TRP A 15 14.48 -4.47 14.49
N VAL A 16 15.75 -4.29 14.19
CA VAL A 16 16.64 -3.41 14.95
C VAL A 16 16.82 -2.03 14.34
N GLY A 17 16.06 -1.73 13.27
CA GLY A 17 16.09 -0.41 12.62
C GLY A 17 17.28 -0.17 11.70
N GLN A 18 18.01 -1.21 11.30
CA GLN A 18 19.09 -1.16 10.32
C GLN A 18 18.52 -1.20 8.89
N TRP A 19 17.78 -0.12 8.55
CA TRP A 19 17.02 -0.06 7.30
C TRP A 19 17.90 -0.15 6.07
N LYS A 20 19.06 0.53 6.10
CA LYS A 20 19.98 0.52 4.97
C LYS A 20 20.55 -0.87 4.70
N GLU A 21 20.96 -1.59 5.74
CA GLU A 21 21.46 -2.96 5.64
C GLU A 21 20.38 -3.89 5.10
N ALA A 22 19.14 -3.73 5.57
CA ALA A 22 18.00 -4.48 5.06
C ALA A 22 17.73 -4.19 3.57
N ILE A 23 17.84 -2.93 3.12
CA ILE A 23 17.71 -2.53 1.72
C ILE A 23 18.79 -3.20 0.88
N ASP A 24 20.06 -3.06 1.26
CA ASP A 24 21.20 -3.59 0.52
C ASP A 24 21.11 -5.13 0.39
N CYS A 25 20.73 -5.81 1.47
CA CYS A 25 20.53 -7.25 1.52
C CYS A 25 19.43 -7.69 0.54
N ASN A 26 18.29 -7.00 0.52
CA ASN A 26 17.19 -7.34 -0.38
C ASN A 26 17.45 -6.96 -1.84
N ILE A 27 18.20 -5.91 -2.11
CA ILE A 27 18.67 -5.60 -3.46
C ILE A 27 19.54 -6.76 -3.99
N ALA A 28 20.49 -7.24 -3.18
CA ALA A 28 21.30 -8.39 -3.54
C ALA A 28 20.47 -9.68 -3.73
N ALA A 29 19.38 -9.84 -2.97
CA ALA A 29 18.44 -10.94 -3.13
C ALA A 29 17.69 -10.86 -4.48
N VAL A 30 17.19 -9.67 -4.84
CA VAL A 30 16.52 -9.42 -6.12
C VAL A 30 17.48 -9.69 -7.30
N GLU A 31 18.74 -9.24 -7.22
CA GLU A 31 19.76 -9.50 -8.25
C GLU A 31 20.06 -10.99 -8.36
N ALA A 32 20.11 -11.72 -7.25
CA ALA A 32 20.29 -13.16 -7.25
C ALA A 32 19.11 -13.90 -7.90
N ASP A 33 17.89 -13.43 -7.68
CA ASP A 33 16.68 -13.97 -8.29
C ASP A 33 16.64 -13.68 -9.80
N ASP A 34 16.94 -12.45 -10.22
CA ASP A 34 17.00 -12.06 -11.62
C ASP A 34 18.03 -12.97 -12.38
N ARG A 35 19.20 -13.15 -11.79
CA ARG A 35 20.24 -14.03 -12.35
C ARG A 35 19.82 -15.50 -12.41
N TYR A 36 19.07 -15.98 -11.41
CA TYR A 36 18.54 -17.33 -11.42
C TYR A 36 17.54 -17.52 -12.57
N VAL A 37 16.62 -16.60 -12.77
CA VAL A 37 15.66 -16.64 -13.88
C VAL A 37 16.38 -16.57 -15.23
N GLU A 38 17.37 -15.69 -15.38
CA GLU A 38 18.17 -15.57 -16.60
C GLU A 38 18.86 -16.90 -16.98
N ILE A 39 19.43 -17.59 -15.99
CA ILE A 39 20.17 -18.85 -16.23
C ILE A 39 19.23 -20.03 -16.49
N THR A 40 18.12 -20.11 -15.77
CA THR A 40 17.29 -21.33 -15.75
C THR A 40 16.03 -21.23 -16.58
N GLY A 41 15.61 -20.00 -16.94
CA GLY A 41 14.29 -19.72 -17.52
C GLY A 41 13.13 -20.08 -16.58
N ASN A 42 13.41 -20.32 -15.29
CA ASN A 42 12.38 -20.73 -14.33
C ASN A 42 11.62 -19.54 -13.78
N GLU A 43 10.45 -19.30 -14.32
CA GLU A 43 9.47 -18.34 -13.83
C GLU A 43 8.27 -19.01 -13.16
N SER A 44 8.51 -20.12 -12.46
CA SER A 44 7.40 -20.79 -11.77
C SER A 44 6.67 -19.83 -10.84
N GLN A 45 5.35 -19.96 -10.78
CA GLN A 45 4.49 -19.06 -10.02
C GLN A 45 4.86 -19.00 -8.54
N PHE A 46 5.22 -20.14 -7.95
CA PHE A 46 5.65 -20.20 -6.56
C PHE A 46 6.95 -19.40 -6.32
N TYR A 47 7.88 -19.41 -7.28
CA TYR A 47 9.11 -18.62 -7.19
C TYR A 47 8.83 -17.11 -7.27
N LYS A 48 7.79 -16.71 -8.00
CA LYS A 48 7.37 -15.30 -8.09
C LYS A 48 6.99 -14.72 -6.73
N PHE A 49 6.38 -15.51 -5.83
CA PHE A 49 6.09 -15.03 -4.47
C PHE A 49 7.37 -14.64 -3.71
N TYR A 50 8.42 -15.43 -3.79
CA TYR A 50 9.71 -15.08 -3.16
C TYR A 50 10.31 -13.81 -3.76
N ARG A 51 10.28 -13.67 -5.09
CA ARG A 51 10.74 -12.46 -5.77
C ARG A 51 9.94 -11.24 -5.34
N MET A 52 8.62 -11.33 -5.32
CA MET A 52 7.74 -10.25 -4.87
C MET A 52 8.01 -9.86 -3.42
N HIS A 53 8.22 -10.85 -2.55
CA HIS A 53 8.56 -10.62 -1.15
C HIS A 53 9.89 -9.86 -1.00
N ASN A 54 10.93 -10.21 -1.76
CA ASN A 54 12.20 -9.50 -1.73
C ASN A 54 12.06 -8.04 -2.22
N HIS A 55 11.30 -7.81 -3.29
CA HIS A 55 10.97 -6.44 -3.73
C HIS A 55 10.20 -5.67 -2.66
N HIS A 56 9.20 -6.29 -2.06
CA HIS A 56 8.38 -5.68 -1.01
C HIS A 56 9.24 -5.25 0.18
N PHE A 57 10.23 -6.05 0.56
CA PHE A 57 11.17 -5.71 1.62
C PHE A 57 12.03 -4.49 1.28
N VAL A 58 12.57 -4.41 0.03
CA VAL A 58 13.28 -3.20 -0.42
C VAL A 58 12.39 -1.98 -0.30
N VAL A 59 11.17 -2.06 -0.81
CA VAL A 59 10.19 -0.95 -0.79
C VAL A 59 9.91 -0.50 0.63
N TRP A 60 9.56 -1.43 1.49
CA TRP A 60 9.18 -1.16 2.87
C TRP A 60 10.32 -0.53 3.66
N CYS A 61 11.52 -1.12 3.62
CA CYS A 61 12.69 -0.57 4.30
C CYS A 61 13.09 0.80 3.75
N ALA A 62 13.04 1.00 2.43
CA ALA A 62 13.34 2.29 1.80
C ALA A 62 12.33 3.38 2.19
N MET A 63 11.05 3.03 2.41
CA MET A 63 10.06 3.97 2.92
C MET A 63 10.39 4.43 4.35
N PHE A 64 10.93 3.55 5.20
CA PHE A 64 11.37 3.90 6.56
C PHE A 64 12.69 4.66 6.58
N ASP A 65 13.60 4.37 5.65
CA ASP A 65 14.90 5.03 5.51
C ASP A 65 14.82 6.38 4.75
N GLY A 66 13.64 6.78 4.29
CA GLY A 66 13.46 8.05 3.58
C GLY A 66 13.94 8.05 2.13
N GLN A 67 14.13 6.91 1.50
CA GLN A 67 14.67 6.73 0.16
C GLN A 67 13.56 6.61 -0.89
N TYR A 68 12.94 7.73 -1.28
CA TYR A 68 11.85 7.75 -2.26
C TYR A 68 12.18 7.05 -3.57
N GLU A 69 13.29 7.44 -4.22
CA GLU A 69 13.67 6.92 -5.54
C GLU A 69 13.91 5.39 -5.50
N THR A 70 14.55 4.90 -4.43
CA THR A 70 14.75 3.47 -4.23
C THR A 70 13.42 2.75 -4.03
N ALA A 71 12.55 3.26 -3.16
CA ALA A 71 11.25 2.67 -2.89
C ALA A 71 10.38 2.60 -4.15
N LEU A 72 10.25 3.71 -4.90
CA LEU A 72 9.42 3.75 -6.10
C LEU A 72 9.99 2.86 -7.22
N LYS A 73 11.31 2.89 -7.42
CA LYS A 73 11.99 2.02 -8.41
C LYS A 73 11.67 0.55 -8.18
N TYR A 74 11.82 0.07 -6.94
CA TYR A 74 11.60 -1.34 -6.64
C TYR A 74 10.13 -1.72 -6.55
N ALA A 75 9.24 -0.79 -6.19
CA ALA A 75 7.80 -0.98 -6.29
C ALA A 75 7.35 -1.17 -7.74
N ARG A 76 7.82 -0.33 -8.68
CA ARG A 76 7.52 -0.46 -10.11
C ARG A 76 8.17 -1.73 -10.70
N LYS A 77 9.43 -2.01 -10.36
CA LYS A 77 10.11 -3.24 -10.79
C LYS A 77 9.38 -4.50 -10.31
N ALA A 78 8.80 -4.48 -9.11
CA ALA A 78 7.97 -5.59 -8.63
C ALA A 78 6.75 -5.80 -9.54
N VAL A 79 6.03 -4.75 -9.90
CA VAL A 79 4.89 -4.83 -10.82
C VAL A 79 5.31 -5.38 -12.19
N GLU A 80 6.46 -4.93 -12.73
CA GLU A 80 7.02 -5.42 -14.00
C GLU A 80 7.40 -6.91 -13.98
N THR A 81 7.70 -7.49 -12.81
CA THR A 81 8.00 -8.92 -12.69
C THR A 81 6.75 -9.80 -12.71
N LEU A 82 5.57 -9.21 -12.55
CA LEU A 82 4.32 -9.92 -12.77
C LEU A 82 4.18 -10.24 -14.26
N PRO A 83 3.57 -11.39 -14.62
CA PRO A 83 3.39 -11.73 -16.03
C PRO A 83 2.70 -10.58 -16.76
N ALA A 84 3.36 -10.06 -17.78
CA ALA A 84 2.69 -9.18 -18.73
C ALA A 84 1.55 -9.97 -19.35
N GLY A 85 0.39 -9.34 -19.46
CA GLY A 85 -0.68 -10.00 -20.15
C GLY A 85 -0.51 -10.05 -21.65
N ASP A 86 -1.43 -10.76 -22.26
CA ASP A 86 -1.54 -10.78 -23.69
C ASP A 86 -2.20 -9.49 -24.22
N GLU A 87 -2.17 -9.35 -25.56
CA GLU A 87 -2.75 -8.23 -26.32
C GLU A 87 -4.27 -8.04 -26.12
N ASN A 88 -4.94 -8.91 -25.34
CA ASN A 88 -6.39 -8.91 -25.10
C ASN A 88 -6.79 -8.54 -23.66
N GLY A 89 -5.89 -8.11 -22.80
CA GLY A 89 -6.20 -7.74 -21.43
C GLY A 89 -5.24 -8.35 -20.42
N GLY A 90 -4.01 -8.05 -20.59
CA GLY A 90 -2.86 -8.51 -19.89
C GLY A 90 -2.94 -8.88 -18.44
N ALA A 91 -3.78 -8.20 -17.74
CA ALA A 91 -4.02 -8.45 -16.34
C ALA A 91 -4.86 -9.72 -16.10
N GLN A 92 -5.78 -10.06 -16.98
CA GLN A 92 -6.56 -11.31 -16.89
C GLN A 92 -5.66 -12.54 -17.01
N PHE A 93 -4.64 -12.49 -17.87
CA PHE A 93 -3.66 -13.57 -17.99
C PHE A 93 -2.81 -13.71 -16.74
N MET A 94 -2.38 -12.60 -16.16
CA MET A 94 -1.62 -12.60 -14.91
C MET A 94 -2.36 -13.37 -13.80
N LEU A 95 -3.70 -13.35 -13.82
CA LEU A 95 -4.53 -13.96 -12.81
C LEU A 95 -5.17 -15.29 -13.26
N ALA A 96 -5.51 -15.46 -14.53
CA ALA A 96 -6.17 -16.66 -15.04
C ALA A 96 -5.20 -17.83 -15.34
N GLY A 97 -3.95 -17.55 -15.71
CA GLY A 97 -2.92 -18.58 -15.92
C GLY A 97 -2.23 -19.03 -14.63
N ILE A 98 -2.49 -18.33 -13.54
CA ILE A 98 -2.02 -18.63 -12.19
C ILE A 98 -3.16 -19.36 -11.48
N ILE A 99 -2.85 -20.39 -10.71
CA ILE A 99 -3.78 -21.00 -9.76
C ILE A 99 -4.62 -19.86 -9.12
N PRO A 100 -5.95 -20.02 -8.95
CA PRO A 100 -6.78 -18.96 -8.34
C PRO A 100 -6.18 -18.31 -7.09
N MET A 101 -5.39 -19.05 -6.33
CA MET A 101 -4.62 -18.55 -5.18
C MET A 101 -3.53 -17.53 -5.54
N GLY A 102 -2.88 -17.64 -6.70
CA GLY A 102 -1.85 -16.68 -7.12
C GLY A 102 -2.40 -15.28 -7.37
N ALA A 103 -3.56 -15.20 -8.00
CA ALA A 103 -4.29 -13.95 -8.20
C ALA A 103 -4.65 -13.26 -6.87
N ILE A 104 -5.13 -14.05 -5.92
CA ILE A 104 -5.55 -13.59 -4.60
C ILE A 104 -4.42 -12.87 -3.86
N PHE A 105 -3.19 -13.35 -3.99
CA PHE A 105 -2.04 -12.80 -3.27
C PHE A 105 -1.21 -11.80 -4.09
N LEU A 106 -1.08 -11.99 -5.41
CA LEU A 106 -0.15 -11.18 -6.21
C LEU A 106 -0.71 -9.80 -6.58
N GLU A 107 -2.03 -9.67 -6.71
CA GLU A 107 -2.65 -8.38 -7.03
C GLU A 107 -2.33 -7.29 -6.00
N SER A 108 -2.30 -7.66 -4.74
CA SER A 108 -2.04 -6.72 -3.65
C SER A 108 -0.68 -6.02 -3.76
N TYR A 109 0.32 -6.65 -4.38
CA TYR A 109 1.63 -6.03 -4.60
C TYR A 109 1.60 -4.91 -5.65
N VAL A 110 0.59 -4.89 -6.53
CA VAL A 110 0.40 -3.82 -7.50
C VAL A 110 0.13 -2.48 -6.82
N THR A 111 -0.35 -2.51 -5.57
CA THR A 111 -0.62 -1.29 -4.78
C THR A 111 0.63 -0.58 -4.26
N MET A 112 1.80 -1.22 -4.25
CA MET A 112 3.01 -0.68 -3.62
C MET A 112 3.44 0.71 -4.12
N PRO A 113 3.43 1.03 -5.43
CA PRO A 113 3.79 2.37 -5.90
C PRO A 113 2.92 3.48 -5.27
N TRP A 114 1.62 3.21 -5.07
CA TRP A 114 0.67 4.14 -4.46
C TRP A 114 1.01 4.41 -3.00
N HIS A 115 1.32 3.36 -2.23
CA HIS A 115 1.77 3.51 -0.84
C HIS A 115 3.07 4.29 -0.72
N VAL A 116 4.02 4.07 -1.64
CA VAL A 116 5.27 4.85 -1.71
C VAL A 116 4.97 6.32 -1.95
N MET A 117 4.17 6.63 -2.96
CA MET A 117 3.83 8.02 -3.28
C MET A 117 3.09 8.73 -2.15
N ILE A 118 2.18 8.04 -1.45
CA ILE A 118 1.52 8.57 -0.25
C ILE A 118 2.55 8.90 0.82
N ARG A 119 3.43 7.95 1.14
CA ARG A 119 4.47 8.10 2.19
C ARG A 119 5.33 9.33 2.00
N PHE A 120 5.62 9.67 0.75
CA PHE A 120 6.51 10.79 0.39
C PHE A 120 5.77 12.05 -0.06
N GLY A 121 4.44 12.11 0.09
CA GLY A 121 3.64 13.29 -0.25
C GLY A 121 3.65 13.65 -1.73
N LYS A 122 3.74 12.66 -2.61
CA LYS A 122 3.82 12.85 -4.07
C LYS A 122 2.44 13.02 -4.69
N TRP A 123 1.70 14.02 -4.19
CA TRP A 123 0.29 14.20 -4.50
C TRP A 123 0.01 14.41 -5.99
N ASP A 124 0.82 15.22 -6.67
CA ASP A 124 0.65 15.46 -8.11
C ASP A 124 0.97 14.21 -8.93
N GLU A 125 1.96 13.41 -8.50
CA GLU A 125 2.29 12.14 -9.14
C GLU A 125 1.15 11.14 -8.98
N ILE A 126 0.54 11.03 -7.78
CA ILE A 126 -0.64 10.18 -7.52
C ILE A 126 -1.79 10.56 -8.46
N LEU A 127 -2.08 11.85 -8.60
CA LEU A 127 -3.20 12.33 -9.41
C LEU A 127 -2.96 12.17 -10.92
N ALA A 128 -1.70 12.11 -11.34
CA ALA A 128 -1.29 11.88 -12.73
C ALA A 128 -1.12 10.41 -13.11
N GLU A 129 -1.04 9.52 -12.12
CA GLU A 129 -0.83 8.09 -12.35
C GLU A 129 -2.02 7.47 -13.08
N GLU A 130 -1.74 6.57 -14.04
CA GLU A 130 -2.77 5.84 -14.76
C GLU A 130 -3.55 4.89 -13.85
N MET A 131 -4.88 4.92 -13.98
CA MET A 131 -5.78 4.11 -13.17
C MET A 131 -5.99 2.72 -13.78
N TYR A 132 -5.93 1.69 -12.94
CA TYR A 132 -6.46 0.37 -13.31
C TYR A 132 -7.99 0.46 -13.37
N THR A 133 -8.60 -0.21 -14.32
CA THR A 133 -10.06 -0.12 -14.57
C THR A 133 -10.76 -1.47 -14.59
N ASP A 134 -10.02 -2.57 -14.68
CA ASP A 134 -10.60 -3.92 -14.67
C ASP A 134 -10.86 -4.37 -13.21
N GLY A 135 -12.10 -4.17 -12.77
CA GLY A 135 -12.52 -4.49 -11.39
C GLY A 135 -12.61 -5.99 -11.08
N ASP A 136 -12.63 -6.87 -12.07
CA ASP A 136 -12.58 -8.31 -11.83
C ASP A 136 -11.16 -8.78 -11.52
N VAL A 137 -10.18 -8.09 -12.09
CA VAL A 137 -8.77 -8.41 -12.00
C VAL A 137 -8.08 -7.65 -10.89
N PHE A 138 -8.32 -6.35 -10.76
CA PHE A 138 -7.66 -5.42 -9.85
C PHE A 138 -8.57 -4.77 -8.80
N PRO A 139 -9.46 -5.51 -8.14
CA PRO A 139 -10.43 -4.89 -7.24
C PRO A 139 -9.77 -4.19 -6.05
N ALA A 140 -8.75 -4.80 -5.43
CA ALA A 140 -8.04 -4.20 -4.30
C ALA A 140 -7.14 -3.04 -4.74
N THR A 141 -6.55 -3.13 -5.93
CA THR A 141 -5.75 -2.06 -6.52
C THR A 141 -6.61 -0.84 -6.80
N ILE A 142 -7.77 -1.01 -7.43
CA ILE A 142 -8.71 0.08 -7.72
C ILE A 142 -9.16 0.77 -6.43
N ALA A 143 -9.53 0.00 -5.40
CA ALA A 143 -9.86 0.58 -4.10
C ALA A 143 -8.69 1.38 -3.53
N THR A 144 -7.47 0.82 -3.56
CA THR A 144 -6.27 1.53 -3.07
C THR A 144 -5.98 2.80 -3.87
N GLN A 145 -6.23 2.81 -5.17
CA GLN A 145 -6.07 4.00 -6.01
C GLN A 145 -7.03 5.13 -5.60
N HIS A 146 -8.31 4.82 -5.39
CA HIS A 146 -9.28 5.81 -4.92
C HIS A 146 -8.92 6.33 -3.53
N TYR A 147 -8.46 5.46 -2.62
CA TYR A 147 -7.90 5.86 -1.33
C TYR A 147 -6.72 6.84 -1.52
N ALA A 148 -5.73 6.50 -2.34
CA ALA A 148 -4.55 7.32 -2.57
C ALA A 148 -4.89 8.70 -3.16
N ARG A 149 -5.79 8.73 -4.14
CA ARG A 149 -6.27 9.98 -4.77
C ARG A 149 -7.06 10.82 -3.79
N GLY A 150 -7.91 10.20 -2.96
CA GLY A 150 -8.65 10.88 -1.91
C GLY A 150 -7.73 11.56 -0.90
N VAL A 151 -6.69 10.86 -0.41
CA VAL A 151 -5.64 11.44 0.45
C VAL A 151 -4.88 12.56 -0.26
N ALA A 152 -4.55 12.39 -1.54
CA ALA A 152 -3.84 13.41 -2.32
C ALA A 152 -4.68 14.68 -2.47
N TYR A 153 -5.96 14.57 -2.81
CA TYR A 153 -6.87 15.71 -2.89
C TYR A 153 -7.07 16.38 -1.54
N ALA A 154 -7.29 15.62 -0.47
CA ALA A 154 -7.39 16.16 0.88
C ALA A 154 -6.13 16.94 1.26
N SER A 155 -4.94 16.37 1.06
CA SER A 155 -3.66 17.04 1.36
C SER A 155 -3.45 18.33 0.56
N LYS A 156 -4.05 18.45 -0.63
CA LYS A 156 -4.04 19.65 -1.46
C LYS A 156 -5.13 20.68 -1.09
N GLY A 157 -5.98 20.39 -0.09
CA GLY A 157 -7.09 21.24 0.30
C GLY A 157 -8.32 21.15 -0.62
N MET A 158 -8.35 20.17 -1.51
CA MET A 158 -9.43 19.94 -2.48
C MET A 158 -10.46 18.96 -1.87
N VAL A 159 -11.15 19.41 -0.82
CA VAL A 159 -12.05 18.56 -0.03
C VAL A 159 -13.20 17.96 -0.86
N PRO A 160 -13.88 18.70 -1.77
CA PRO A 160 -14.94 18.10 -2.58
C PRO A 160 -14.45 16.96 -3.49
N GLU A 161 -13.26 17.09 -4.06
CA GLU A 161 -12.66 16.04 -4.89
C GLU A 161 -12.23 14.84 -4.04
N ALA A 162 -11.74 15.08 -2.83
CA ALA A 162 -11.40 14.00 -1.88
C ALA A 162 -12.64 13.21 -1.46
N GLU A 163 -13.76 13.88 -1.19
CA GLU A 163 -15.06 13.26 -0.90
C GLU A 163 -15.57 12.44 -2.10
N ALA A 164 -15.41 12.94 -3.32
CA ALA A 164 -15.77 12.19 -4.53
C ALA A 164 -14.95 10.91 -4.66
N GLU A 165 -13.64 10.95 -4.42
CA GLU A 165 -12.79 9.75 -4.42
C GLU A 165 -13.16 8.80 -3.26
N GLN A 166 -13.58 9.31 -2.11
CA GLN A 166 -14.05 8.49 -1.00
C GLN A 166 -15.32 7.70 -1.36
N GLU A 167 -16.27 8.32 -2.07
CA GLU A 167 -17.46 7.60 -2.54
C GLU A 167 -17.10 6.53 -3.59
N LEU A 168 -16.13 6.78 -4.48
CA LEU A 168 -15.63 5.79 -5.40
C LEU A 168 -14.88 4.66 -4.67
N PHE A 169 -14.13 4.98 -3.62
CA PHE A 169 -13.50 4.00 -2.74
C PHE A 169 -14.56 3.09 -2.07
N LYS A 170 -15.60 3.67 -1.48
CA LYS A 170 -16.71 2.91 -0.88
C LYS A 170 -17.39 2.00 -1.89
N ALA A 171 -17.65 2.50 -3.10
CA ALA A 171 -18.21 1.71 -4.17
C ALA A 171 -17.29 0.54 -4.61
N ALA A 172 -15.97 0.77 -4.61
CA ALA A 172 -15.00 -0.28 -4.90
C ALA A 172 -14.97 -1.39 -3.84
N LEU A 173 -15.25 -1.07 -2.56
CA LEU A 173 -15.34 -2.07 -1.48
C LEU A 173 -16.53 -3.03 -1.66
N GLU A 174 -17.57 -2.63 -2.37
CA GLU A 174 -18.74 -3.47 -2.67
C GLU A 174 -18.47 -4.50 -3.80
N ASN A 175 -17.30 -4.46 -4.41
CA ASN A 175 -16.97 -5.37 -5.51
C ASN A 175 -16.75 -6.82 -4.99
N PRO A 176 -17.58 -7.80 -5.42
CA PRO A 176 -17.45 -9.18 -4.95
C PRO A 176 -16.12 -9.84 -5.32
N ALA A 177 -15.38 -9.32 -6.29
CA ALA A 177 -14.06 -9.82 -6.66
C ALA A 177 -12.98 -9.53 -5.59
N LEU A 178 -13.27 -8.67 -4.59
CA LEU A 178 -12.42 -8.47 -3.41
C LEU A 178 -12.40 -9.68 -2.47
N ALA A 179 -13.43 -10.52 -2.52
CA ALA A 179 -13.56 -11.67 -1.63
C ALA A 179 -12.32 -12.56 -1.68
N GLY A 180 -11.69 -12.76 -0.53
CA GLY A 180 -10.50 -13.60 -0.40
C GLY A 180 -9.19 -12.97 -0.89
N ARG A 181 -9.18 -11.73 -1.41
CA ARG A 181 -7.92 -11.04 -1.74
C ARG A 181 -7.12 -10.77 -0.48
N MET A 182 -5.81 -11.04 -0.54
CA MET A 182 -4.94 -10.97 0.63
C MET A 182 -3.60 -10.28 0.30
N MET A 183 -3.05 -9.63 1.31
CA MET A 183 -1.65 -9.29 1.38
C MET A 183 -1.05 -10.05 2.57
N HIS A 184 -0.20 -11.03 2.27
CA HIS A 184 0.28 -12.00 3.25
C HIS A 184 -0.89 -12.66 4.02
N ASN A 185 -0.95 -12.50 5.34
CA ASN A 185 -1.95 -13.11 6.22
C ASN A 185 -3.17 -12.21 6.46
N ASN A 186 -3.23 -11.03 5.83
CA ASN A 186 -4.33 -10.09 6.02
C ASN A 186 -5.21 -10.05 4.79
N PHE A 187 -6.52 -10.07 5.00
CA PHE A 187 -7.46 -9.75 3.93
C PHE A 187 -7.26 -8.31 3.46
N MET A 188 -7.37 -8.10 2.15
CA MET A 188 -7.45 -6.73 1.62
C MET A 188 -8.74 -6.08 2.10
N TYR A 189 -9.87 -6.79 2.01
CA TYR A 189 -11.14 -6.33 2.54
C TYR A 189 -11.95 -7.48 3.13
N GLN A 190 -12.60 -7.23 4.24
CA GLN A 190 -13.67 -8.02 4.83
C GLN A 190 -14.64 -7.10 5.56
N ASP A 191 -15.87 -7.56 5.80
CA ASP A 191 -16.84 -6.81 6.58
C ASP A 191 -16.23 -6.39 7.93
N PRO A 192 -16.34 -5.12 8.34
CA PRO A 192 -15.80 -4.66 9.62
C PRO A 192 -16.25 -5.46 10.84
N SER A 193 -17.41 -6.10 10.79
CA SER A 193 -17.90 -6.99 11.86
C SER A 193 -17.17 -8.32 11.95
N GLU A 194 -16.46 -8.71 10.88
CA GLU A 194 -15.69 -9.96 10.81
C GLU A 194 -14.23 -9.76 11.26
N GLY A 195 -13.77 -8.53 11.30
CA GLY A 195 -12.42 -8.19 11.78
C GLY A 195 -11.72 -7.09 10.96
N PRO A 196 -10.48 -6.77 11.33
CA PRO A 196 -9.72 -5.75 10.63
C PRO A 196 -9.23 -6.26 9.27
N SER A 197 -9.17 -5.36 8.29
CA SER A 197 -8.56 -5.60 6.98
C SER A 197 -7.82 -4.36 6.52
N ILE A 198 -6.96 -4.50 5.51
CA ILE A 198 -6.09 -3.40 5.05
C ILE A 198 -6.93 -2.22 4.54
N LEU A 199 -7.96 -2.48 3.73
CA LEU A 199 -8.81 -1.41 3.20
C LEU A 199 -9.73 -0.78 4.27
N ASN A 200 -10.06 -1.50 5.35
CA ASN A 200 -10.74 -0.89 6.50
C ASN A 200 -9.84 0.12 7.24
N VAL A 201 -8.54 -0.17 7.32
CA VAL A 201 -7.55 0.81 7.83
C VAL A 201 -7.46 2.02 6.90
N ASN A 202 -7.40 1.78 5.58
CA ASN A 202 -7.36 2.86 4.58
C ASN A 202 -8.63 3.72 4.63
N ALA A 203 -9.81 3.12 4.88
CA ALA A 203 -11.06 3.86 5.07
C ALA A 203 -10.98 4.83 6.25
N ALA A 204 -10.45 4.38 7.38
CA ALA A 204 -10.30 5.23 8.56
C ALA A 204 -9.28 6.37 8.33
N ILE A 205 -8.18 6.08 7.63
CA ILE A 205 -7.21 7.12 7.27
C ILE A 205 -7.86 8.15 6.37
N LEU A 206 -8.55 7.72 5.31
CA LEU A 206 -9.16 8.61 4.33
C LEU A 206 -10.21 9.53 4.97
N GLU A 207 -11.09 8.96 5.81
CA GLU A 207 -12.09 9.73 6.56
C GLU A 207 -11.41 10.77 7.47
N GLY A 208 -10.41 10.33 8.25
CA GLY A 208 -9.68 11.21 9.15
C GLY A 208 -8.94 12.34 8.43
N GLU A 209 -8.29 12.05 7.30
CA GLU A 209 -7.57 13.05 6.49
C GLU A 209 -8.52 14.07 5.84
N ILE A 210 -9.66 13.62 5.31
CA ILE A 210 -10.68 14.52 4.73
C ILE A 210 -11.25 15.44 5.80
N GLU A 211 -11.66 14.88 6.94
CA GLU A 211 -12.20 15.67 8.04
C GLU A 211 -11.18 16.64 8.62
N TYR A 212 -9.93 16.18 8.81
CA TYR A 212 -8.85 17.06 9.24
C TYR A 212 -8.67 18.24 8.31
N ARG A 213 -8.66 18.02 7.00
CA ARG A 213 -8.46 19.09 6.03
C ARG A 213 -9.65 20.04 5.98
N ARG A 214 -10.86 19.55 6.13
CA ARG A 214 -12.06 20.39 6.24
C ARG A 214 -11.94 21.36 7.42
N GLN A 215 -11.57 20.84 8.59
CA GLN A 215 -11.39 21.65 9.81
C GLN A 215 -10.19 22.60 9.70
N PHE A 216 -9.13 22.16 9.04
CA PHE A 216 -7.96 23.02 8.79
C PHE A 216 -8.32 24.23 7.92
N LEU A 217 -9.08 24.03 6.87
CA LEU A 217 -9.55 25.13 6.01
C LEU A 217 -10.51 26.07 6.75
N ALA A 218 -11.42 25.56 7.58
CA ALA A 218 -12.27 26.37 8.43
C ALA A 218 -11.43 27.25 9.38
N LYS A 219 -10.40 26.65 10.02
CA LYS A 219 -9.44 27.38 10.86
C LYS A 219 -8.73 28.50 10.11
N GLU A 220 -8.21 28.22 8.91
CA GLU A 220 -7.52 29.22 8.07
C GLU A 220 -8.44 30.37 7.65
N ASN A 221 -9.73 30.09 7.46
CA ASN A 221 -10.76 31.08 7.16
C ASN A 221 -11.25 31.85 8.39
N GLY A 222 -10.81 31.50 9.61
CA GLY A 222 -11.27 32.11 10.85
C GLY A 222 -12.67 31.67 11.28
N GLU A 223 -13.12 30.51 10.79
CA GLU A 223 -14.38 29.87 11.12
C GLU A 223 -14.24 28.96 12.35
N ASP A 224 -15.37 28.58 12.96
CA ASP A 224 -15.36 27.58 14.03
C ASP A 224 -14.85 26.24 13.49
N HIS A 225 -13.95 25.61 14.23
CA HIS A 225 -13.32 24.35 13.84
C HIS A 225 -13.11 23.43 15.05
N ASP A 226 -13.18 22.11 14.78
CA ASP A 226 -12.96 21.07 15.79
C ASP A 226 -12.34 19.83 15.13
N PHE A 227 -11.09 19.51 15.48
CA PHE A 227 -10.36 18.38 14.96
C PHE A 227 -10.68 17.03 15.63
N THR A 228 -11.57 17.01 16.62
CA THR A 228 -11.86 15.81 17.44
C THR A 228 -12.27 14.64 16.57
N ALA A 229 -13.23 14.83 15.67
CA ALA A 229 -13.72 13.76 14.78
C ALA A 229 -12.60 13.20 13.86
N ALA A 230 -11.76 14.08 13.31
CA ALA A 230 -10.63 13.68 12.47
C ALA A 230 -9.63 12.79 13.24
N PHE A 231 -9.26 13.21 14.45
CA PHE A 231 -8.33 12.45 15.28
C PHE A 231 -8.94 11.15 15.81
N ASP A 232 -10.24 11.10 16.07
CA ASP A 232 -10.92 9.89 16.51
C ASP A 232 -10.95 8.84 15.38
N GLU A 233 -11.18 9.24 14.13
CA GLU A 233 -11.06 8.35 12.97
C GLU A 233 -9.64 7.84 12.77
N LEU A 234 -8.64 8.69 12.90
CA LEU A 234 -7.23 8.27 12.81
C LEU A 234 -6.84 7.32 13.96
N ARG A 235 -7.35 7.53 15.18
CA ARG A 235 -7.16 6.58 16.30
C ARG A 235 -7.84 5.25 16.02
N ARG A 236 -9.05 5.26 15.45
CA ARG A 236 -9.73 4.05 14.97
C ARG A 236 -8.85 3.31 13.94
N GLY A 237 -8.24 4.05 13.02
CA GLY A 237 -7.28 3.50 12.05
C GLY A 237 -6.05 2.88 12.72
N VAL A 238 -5.51 3.51 13.78
CA VAL A 238 -4.43 2.94 14.60
C VAL A 238 -4.87 1.62 15.22
N ASP A 239 -6.04 1.59 15.85
CA ASP A 239 -6.56 0.38 16.51
C ASP A 239 -6.79 -0.75 15.51
N LEU A 240 -7.38 -0.47 14.34
CA LEU A 240 -7.55 -1.44 13.26
C LEU A 240 -6.19 -1.99 12.81
N SER A 241 -5.20 -1.12 12.58
CA SER A 241 -3.88 -1.52 12.11
C SER A 241 -3.11 -2.39 13.11
N LEU A 242 -3.29 -2.15 14.42
CA LEU A 242 -2.68 -2.95 15.48
C LEU A 242 -3.29 -4.35 15.61
N ASN A 243 -4.52 -4.54 15.12
CA ASN A 243 -5.22 -5.83 15.15
C ASN A 243 -5.06 -6.61 13.83
N LEU A 244 -4.36 -6.08 12.83
CA LEU A 244 -3.96 -6.86 11.66
C LEU A 244 -3.00 -7.99 12.06
N ALA A 245 -3.05 -9.11 11.34
CA ALA A 245 -2.11 -10.19 11.55
C ALA A 245 -0.68 -9.71 11.25
N TYR A 246 0.26 -10.08 12.11
CA TYR A 246 1.65 -9.70 11.93
C TYR A 246 2.25 -10.24 10.63
N ASN A 247 2.96 -9.39 9.92
CA ASN A 247 3.68 -9.68 8.67
C ASN A 247 4.99 -8.89 8.61
N GLU A 248 5.92 -9.39 7.83
CA GLU A 248 7.12 -8.67 7.39
C GLU A 248 7.29 -8.83 5.87
N PRO A 249 7.23 -7.73 5.11
CA PRO A 249 6.80 -6.38 5.49
C PRO A 249 5.31 -6.30 5.91
N TRP A 250 4.97 -5.20 6.60
CA TRP A 250 3.56 -4.96 6.95
C TRP A 250 2.71 -4.76 5.70
N GLY A 251 1.57 -5.46 5.64
CA GLY A 251 0.64 -5.32 4.52
C GLY A 251 0.05 -3.92 4.38
N GLN A 252 -0.05 -3.18 5.50
CA GLN A 252 -0.48 -1.78 5.53
C GLN A 252 0.62 -0.81 5.02
N MET A 253 1.84 -1.27 4.80
CA MET A 253 3.01 -0.53 4.33
C MET A 253 3.55 0.56 5.27
N GLN A 254 2.71 1.26 6.02
CA GLN A 254 3.12 2.31 6.96
C GLN A 254 2.21 2.38 8.19
N PRO A 255 2.75 2.73 9.37
CA PRO A 255 1.94 2.85 10.57
C PRO A 255 1.00 4.06 10.52
N VAL A 256 -0.28 3.85 10.82
CA VAL A 256 -1.27 4.95 10.91
C VAL A 256 -0.88 5.99 11.97
N ARG A 257 -0.20 5.55 13.04
CA ARG A 257 0.30 6.44 14.09
C ARG A 257 1.28 7.51 13.59
N HIS A 258 1.95 7.31 12.44
CA HIS A 258 2.81 8.34 11.84
C HIS A 258 1.96 9.48 11.26
N ILE A 259 0.82 9.16 10.64
CA ILE A 259 -0.13 10.15 10.12
C ILE A 259 -0.75 10.91 11.28
N LEU A 260 -1.32 10.17 12.25
CA LEU A 260 -1.94 10.76 13.44
C LEU A 260 -0.96 11.67 14.19
N GLY A 261 0.27 11.21 14.43
CA GLY A 261 1.28 12.00 15.14
C GLY A 261 1.70 13.27 14.39
N ALA A 262 1.82 13.21 13.07
CA ALA A 262 2.15 14.37 12.25
C ALA A 262 1.04 15.44 12.32
N LEU A 263 -0.23 15.05 12.18
CA LEU A 263 -1.36 15.98 12.22
C LEU A 263 -1.64 16.52 13.62
N LEU A 264 -1.45 15.70 14.67
CA LEU A 264 -1.49 16.19 16.06
C LEU A 264 -0.42 17.25 16.31
N LEU A 265 0.82 16.99 15.86
CA LEU A 265 1.93 17.93 16.01
C LEU A 265 1.67 19.25 15.25
N GLU A 266 1.08 19.18 14.06
CA GLU A 266 0.69 20.37 13.27
C GLU A 266 -0.31 21.26 14.03
N GLN A 267 -1.18 20.68 14.88
CA GLN A 267 -2.11 21.42 15.75
C GLN A 267 -1.50 21.75 17.14
N GLY A 268 -0.23 21.45 17.36
CA GLY A 268 0.48 21.79 18.60
C GLY A 268 0.27 20.81 19.76
N HIS A 269 -0.30 19.63 19.49
CA HIS A 269 -0.36 18.54 20.48
C HIS A 269 0.99 17.84 20.54
N VAL A 270 1.68 17.95 21.66
CA VAL A 270 3.07 17.45 21.85
C VAL A 270 3.16 16.32 22.88
N GLU A 271 2.03 15.85 23.41
CA GLU A 271 1.94 14.79 24.42
C GLU A 271 1.51 13.45 23.82
#